data_00181d42ed46eaae444b4f400ee826de
#
_entry.id   00181d42ed46eaae444b4f400ee826de
#
_cell.length_a   1.000
_cell.length_b   1.000
_cell.length_c   1.000
_cell.angle_alpha   90.00
_cell.angle_beta   90.00
_cell.angle_gamma   90.00
#
_symmetry.space_group_name_H-M   'P 1'
#
loop_
_entity.id
_entity.type
_entity.pdbx_description
1 polymer ?
#
loop_
_entity_poly.entity_id
_entity_poly.type
_entity_poly.pdbx_seq_one_letter_code
_entity_poly.pdbx_strand_id
1 'polypeptide(L)'
;MKILVPVKRVIDYNVKVRVKADQTGVELANVKMSMNPFDEISVEQAIRLKEAGVCEEIIAVSVGVQQCQETIRTALAMGADRGIHVLHDGDVEPLAVAKILKELANKEGPSLIIVGKQAIDDDSNQTGQMLAALLGWGQATFVSDIQVEGEQVKATREVDGGLETISVKLPAVITTDLRLNEPRYASLPNIMKAKKKPIDQTSPAELGVDPSCLLYTSPSPRDLSTSRMPSSA
;
A
#
# COMPACT_ATOMS: atom_id res chain seq x y z
N MET A 1 -18.18 -9.30 -1.66
CA MET A 1 -17.42 -8.53 -0.65
C MET A 1 -16.71 -7.33 -1.28
N LYS A 2 -16.30 -6.33 -0.47
CA LYS A 2 -15.48 -5.20 -0.93
C LYS A 2 -14.01 -5.42 -0.61
N ILE A 3 -13.13 -4.97 -1.51
CA ILE A 3 -11.68 -4.99 -1.32
C ILE A 3 -11.13 -3.56 -1.39
N LEU A 4 -10.34 -3.16 -0.40
CA LEU A 4 -9.62 -1.89 -0.38
C LEU A 4 -8.17 -2.15 -0.80
N VAL A 5 -7.65 -1.36 -1.75
CA VAL A 5 -6.27 -1.51 -2.25
C VAL A 5 -5.58 -0.15 -2.20
N PRO A 6 -4.75 0.09 -1.19
CA PRO A 6 -3.86 1.26 -1.16
C PRO A 6 -2.81 1.16 -2.27
N VAL A 7 -2.54 2.30 -2.92
CA VAL A 7 -1.54 2.42 -3.99
C VAL A 7 -0.69 3.67 -3.76
N LYS A 8 0.63 3.51 -3.75
CA LYS A 8 1.58 4.59 -3.53
C LYS A 8 2.18 5.07 -4.85
N ARG A 9 2.31 6.39 -5.00
CA ARG A 9 3.03 7.03 -6.11
C ARG A 9 4.50 7.12 -5.72
N VAL A 10 5.37 6.47 -6.51
CA VAL A 10 6.81 6.40 -6.28
C VAL A 10 7.58 6.79 -7.54
N ILE A 11 8.89 7.04 -7.43
CA ILE A 11 9.75 7.18 -8.61
C ILE A 11 9.76 5.87 -9.36
N ASP A 12 9.58 5.93 -10.70
CA ASP A 12 9.66 4.76 -11.56
C ASP A 12 11.02 4.06 -11.40
N TYR A 13 11.01 2.77 -11.16
CA TYR A 13 12.22 1.97 -10.88
C TYR A 13 13.25 1.97 -12.03
N ASN A 14 12.86 2.35 -13.23
CA ASN A 14 13.77 2.51 -14.37
C ASN A 14 14.50 3.85 -14.36
N VAL A 15 14.11 4.79 -13.48
CA VAL A 15 14.73 6.11 -13.41
C VAL A 15 15.97 6.07 -12.54
N LYS A 16 17.07 6.65 -13.04
CA LYS A 16 18.26 6.86 -12.24
C LYS A 16 18.02 8.00 -11.26
N VAL A 17 17.87 7.65 -9.99
CA VAL A 17 17.67 8.59 -8.89
C VAL A 17 18.87 9.51 -8.70
N ARG A 18 18.62 10.81 -8.41
CA ARG A 18 19.63 11.81 -8.10
C ARG A 18 19.34 12.42 -6.74
N VAL A 19 20.39 12.62 -5.95
CA VAL A 19 20.31 13.33 -4.67
C VAL A 19 20.32 14.84 -4.94
N LYS A 20 19.52 15.61 -4.19
CA LYS A 20 19.55 17.08 -4.24
C LYS A 20 20.93 17.61 -3.84
N ALA A 21 21.29 18.78 -4.38
CA ALA A 21 22.59 19.41 -4.10
C ALA A 21 22.82 19.70 -2.61
N ASP A 22 21.76 19.97 -1.86
CA ASP A 22 21.77 20.21 -0.41
C ASP A 22 21.73 18.94 0.45
N GLN A 23 21.69 17.76 -0.18
CA GLN A 23 21.63 16.45 0.45
C GLN A 23 20.41 16.21 1.35
N THR A 24 19.35 17.02 1.25
CA THR A 24 18.14 16.90 2.07
C THR A 24 17.16 15.84 1.57
N GLY A 25 17.41 15.23 0.43
CA GLY A 25 16.53 14.21 -0.15
C GLY A 25 16.83 13.95 -1.62
N VAL A 26 15.85 13.35 -2.29
CA VAL A 26 15.92 12.97 -3.71
C VAL A 26 15.31 14.07 -4.59
N GLU A 27 15.92 14.32 -5.76
CA GLU A 27 15.38 15.23 -6.77
C GLU A 27 14.11 14.62 -7.40
N LEU A 28 12.97 15.30 -7.22
CA LEU A 28 11.68 14.86 -7.73
C LEU A 28 11.19 15.68 -8.93
N ALA A 29 11.86 16.81 -9.24
CA ALA A 29 11.46 17.67 -10.34
C ALA A 29 11.67 16.98 -11.70
N ASN A 30 10.60 16.91 -12.49
CA ASN A 30 10.62 16.28 -13.83
C ASN A 30 11.06 14.81 -13.85
N VAL A 31 10.85 14.09 -12.75
CA VAL A 31 11.12 12.66 -12.65
C VAL A 31 9.85 11.89 -12.99
N LYS A 32 9.98 10.83 -13.80
CA LYS A 32 8.86 9.94 -14.08
C LYS A 32 8.45 9.22 -12.79
N MET A 33 7.17 9.31 -12.46
CA MET A 33 6.57 8.62 -11.33
C MET A 33 5.67 7.48 -11.82
N SER A 34 5.53 6.44 -11.02
CA SER A 34 4.67 5.28 -11.31
C SER A 34 3.97 4.79 -10.04
N MET A 35 3.09 3.83 -10.19
CA MET A 35 2.59 3.04 -9.07
C MET A 35 3.72 2.18 -8.49
N ASN A 36 3.77 2.03 -7.18
CA ASN A 36 4.69 1.10 -6.54
C ASN A 36 4.47 -0.33 -7.07
N PRO A 37 5.53 -1.05 -7.49
CA PRO A 37 5.38 -2.39 -8.08
C PRO A 37 4.65 -3.40 -7.22
N PHE A 38 4.84 -3.35 -5.90
CA PHE A 38 4.10 -4.22 -4.97
C PHE A 38 2.61 -3.90 -4.93
N ASP A 39 2.24 -2.64 -5.14
CA ASP A 39 0.83 -2.23 -5.18
C ASP A 39 0.17 -2.63 -6.51
N GLU A 40 0.92 -2.68 -7.62
CA GLU A 40 0.44 -3.24 -8.88
C GLU A 40 0.04 -4.72 -8.71
N ILE A 41 0.83 -5.50 -7.97
CA ILE A 41 0.51 -6.88 -7.60
C ILE A 41 -0.78 -6.95 -6.76
N SER A 42 -0.95 -6.02 -5.82
CA SER A 42 -2.14 -5.95 -4.97
C SER A 42 -3.41 -5.64 -5.78
N VAL A 43 -3.32 -4.69 -6.71
CA VAL A 43 -4.42 -4.34 -7.62
C VAL A 43 -4.78 -5.52 -8.51
N GLU A 44 -3.80 -6.17 -9.13
CA GLU A 44 -4.00 -7.36 -9.97
C GLU A 44 -4.68 -8.48 -9.19
N GLN A 45 -4.27 -8.72 -7.94
CA GLN A 45 -4.86 -9.76 -7.11
C GLN A 45 -6.33 -9.45 -6.78
N ALA A 46 -6.65 -8.21 -6.46
CA ALA A 46 -8.03 -7.80 -6.23
C ALA A 46 -8.90 -8.01 -7.49
N ILE A 47 -8.36 -7.72 -8.67
CA ILE A 47 -9.05 -7.91 -9.94
C ILE A 47 -9.28 -9.40 -10.21
N ARG A 48 -8.29 -10.26 -9.97
CA ARG A 48 -8.44 -11.73 -10.11
C ARG A 48 -9.52 -12.28 -9.18
N LEU A 49 -9.58 -11.81 -7.93
CA LEU A 49 -10.65 -12.18 -7.00
C LEU A 49 -12.03 -11.70 -7.48
N LYS A 50 -12.10 -10.55 -8.13
CA LYS A 50 -13.34 -10.06 -8.73
C LYS A 50 -13.76 -10.89 -9.95
N GLU A 51 -12.85 -11.22 -10.82
CA GLU A 51 -13.09 -12.09 -11.98
C GLU A 51 -13.54 -13.51 -11.55
N ALA A 52 -13.05 -13.98 -10.41
CA ALA A 52 -13.49 -15.25 -9.79
C ALA A 52 -14.86 -15.14 -9.06
N GLY A 53 -15.51 -13.96 -9.08
CA GLY A 53 -16.81 -13.75 -8.43
C GLY A 53 -16.77 -13.63 -6.91
N VAL A 54 -15.59 -13.53 -6.31
CA VAL A 54 -15.40 -13.41 -4.85
C VAL A 54 -15.60 -11.97 -4.39
N CYS A 55 -15.18 -11.00 -5.21
CA CYS A 55 -15.23 -9.57 -4.91
C CYS A 55 -16.28 -8.86 -5.79
N GLU A 56 -17.04 -7.94 -5.21
CA GLU A 56 -18.04 -7.13 -5.90
C GLU A 56 -17.48 -5.74 -6.26
N GLU A 57 -16.72 -5.15 -5.36
CA GLU A 57 -16.20 -3.79 -5.50
C GLU A 57 -14.73 -3.71 -5.07
N ILE A 58 -13.91 -3.07 -5.91
CA ILE A 58 -12.49 -2.78 -5.65
C ILE A 58 -12.33 -1.26 -5.53
N ILE A 59 -11.83 -0.81 -4.38
CA ILE A 59 -11.61 0.59 -4.08
C ILE A 59 -10.10 0.84 -4.02
N ALA A 60 -9.58 1.62 -4.98
CA ALA A 60 -8.18 2.05 -4.96
C ALA A 60 -8.03 3.32 -4.11
N VAL A 61 -7.04 3.35 -3.22
CA VAL A 61 -6.80 4.51 -2.33
C VAL A 61 -5.37 4.99 -2.51
N SER A 62 -5.18 6.31 -2.56
CA SER A 62 -3.85 6.91 -2.50
C SER A 62 -3.85 8.12 -1.58
N VAL A 63 -2.78 8.25 -0.78
CA VAL A 63 -2.56 9.37 0.13
C VAL A 63 -1.40 10.20 -0.39
N GLY A 64 -1.56 11.52 -0.44
CA GLY A 64 -0.50 12.44 -0.83
C GLY A 64 -0.97 13.56 -1.76
N VAL A 65 -0.01 14.12 -2.50
CA VAL A 65 -0.22 15.29 -3.37
C VAL A 65 -1.24 15.03 -4.48
N GLN A 66 -1.75 16.10 -5.09
CA GLN A 66 -2.78 16.04 -6.14
C GLN A 66 -2.44 15.04 -7.27
N GLN A 67 -1.17 14.90 -7.62
CA GLN A 67 -0.70 13.98 -8.67
C GLN A 67 -0.88 12.49 -8.32
N CYS A 68 -1.16 12.14 -7.06
CA CYS A 68 -1.50 10.77 -6.68
C CYS A 68 -2.78 10.27 -7.37
N GLN A 69 -3.62 11.15 -7.88
CA GLN A 69 -4.77 10.77 -8.72
C GLN A 69 -4.36 10.04 -10.00
N GLU A 70 -3.16 10.30 -10.54
CA GLU A 70 -2.66 9.58 -11.72
C GLU A 70 -2.44 8.09 -11.39
N THR A 71 -1.90 7.80 -10.21
CA THR A 71 -1.71 6.44 -9.71
C THR A 71 -3.04 5.73 -9.51
N ILE A 72 -4.03 6.43 -8.91
CA ILE A 72 -5.40 5.90 -8.80
C ILE A 72 -5.98 5.62 -10.19
N ARG A 73 -5.81 6.52 -11.16
CA ARG A 73 -6.28 6.32 -12.54
C ARG A 73 -5.66 5.09 -13.19
N THR A 74 -4.41 4.78 -12.87
CA THR A 74 -3.75 3.54 -13.31
C THR A 74 -4.44 2.31 -12.73
N ALA A 75 -4.72 2.27 -11.43
CA ALA A 75 -5.47 1.19 -10.79
C ALA A 75 -6.89 1.03 -11.38
N LEU A 76 -7.57 2.15 -11.67
CA LEU A 76 -8.88 2.16 -12.33
C LEU A 76 -8.82 1.62 -13.76
N ALA A 77 -7.71 1.88 -14.48
CA ALA A 77 -7.49 1.37 -15.83
C ALA A 77 -7.16 -0.12 -15.84
N MET A 78 -6.50 -0.62 -14.81
CA MET A 78 -6.29 -2.06 -14.61
C MET A 78 -7.62 -2.79 -14.34
N GLY A 79 -8.54 -2.19 -13.57
CA GLY A 79 -9.85 -2.80 -13.34
C GLY A 79 -10.57 -2.42 -12.05
N ALA A 80 -9.96 -1.61 -11.17
CA ALA A 80 -10.62 -1.11 -9.97
C ALA A 80 -11.89 -0.30 -10.32
N ASP A 81 -12.87 -0.27 -9.44
CA ASP A 81 -14.19 0.33 -9.70
C ASP A 81 -14.22 1.82 -9.46
N ARG A 82 -13.71 2.26 -8.32
CA ARG A 82 -13.61 3.67 -7.94
C ARG A 82 -12.32 3.94 -7.16
N GLY A 83 -12.01 5.21 -6.99
CA GLY A 83 -10.86 5.65 -6.24
C GLY A 83 -11.22 6.55 -5.07
N ILE A 84 -10.36 6.59 -4.07
CA ILE A 84 -10.37 7.58 -3.00
C ILE A 84 -8.99 8.24 -2.96
N HIS A 85 -8.95 9.54 -3.08
CA HIS A 85 -7.74 10.33 -2.94
C HIS A 85 -7.77 11.09 -1.62
N VAL A 86 -6.84 10.77 -0.73
CA VAL A 86 -6.63 11.54 0.50
C VAL A 86 -5.57 12.58 0.22
N LEU A 87 -6.01 13.82 -0.02
CA LEU A 87 -5.13 14.93 -0.38
C LEU A 87 -4.32 15.39 0.83
N HIS A 88 -3.00 15.36 0.70
CA HIS A 88 -2.07 15.89 1.67
C HIS A 88 -0.76 16.30 0.98
N ASP A 89 -0.28 17.52 1.21
CA ASP A 89 0.90 18.07 0.54
C ASP A 89 2.21 17.85 1.31
N GLY A 90 2.15 17.30 2.52
CA GLY A 90 3.31 17.00 3.34
C GLY A 90 3.76 15.53 3.23
N ASP A 91 4.91 15.24 3.79
CA ASP A 91 5.39 13.87 3.97
C ASP A 91 4.49 13.13 4.96
N VAL A 92 4.20 11.86 4.68
CA VAL A 92 3.32 11.02 5.49
C VAL A 92 4.06 9.72 5.84
N GLU A 93 4.29 9.54 7.11
CA GLU A 93 4.93 8.35 7.65
C GLU A 93 3.98 7.12 7.66
N PRO A 94 4.50 5.88 7.66
CA PRO A 94 3.68 4.67 7.62
C PRO A 94 2.57 4.60 8.67
N LEU A 95 2.82 5.09 9.90
CA LEU A 95 1.81 5.09 10.96
C LEU A 95 0.65 6.05 10.65
N ALA A 96 0.94 7.23 10.10
CA ALA A 96 -0.10 8.16 9.71
C ALA A 96 -0.95 7.60 8.55
N VAL A 97 -0.30 6.96 7.55
CA VAL A 97 -0.99 6.26 6.47
C VAL A 97 -1.88 5.14 7.03
N ALA A 98 -1.37 4.33 7.96
CA ALA A 98 -2.16 3.26 8.59
C ALA A 98 -3.39 3.80 9.34
N LYS A 99 -3.28 4.94 10.04
CA LYS A 99 -4.41 5.60 10.71
C LYS A 99 -5.44 6.12 9.70
N ILE A 100 -4.99 6.74 8.60
CA ILE A 100 -5.87 7.19 7.52
C ILE A 100 -6.63 6.01 6.90
N LEU A 101 -5.90 4.95 6.57
CA LEU A 101 -6.50 3.73 5.99
C LEU A 101 -7.48 3.05 6.96
N LYS A 102 -7.22 3.09 8.26
CA LYS A 102 -8.15 2.60 9.28
C LYS A 102 -9.48 3.35 9.22
N GLU A 103 -9.46 4.68 9.19
CA GLU A 103 -10.69 5.46 9.15
C GLU A 103 -11.45 5.24 7.82
N LEU A 104 -10.73 5.10 6.71
CA LEU A 104 -11.35 4.70 5.45
C LEU A 104 -11.95 3.29 5.51
N ALA A 105 -11.26 2.34 6.14
CA ALA A 105 -11.78 0.98 6.33
C ALA A 105 -13.06 0.98 7.20
N ASN A 106 -13.10 1.79 8.26
CA ASN A 106 -14.31 1.96 9.08
C ASN A 106 -15.48 2.54 8.28
N LYS A 107 -15.21 3.50 7.38
CA LYS A 107 -16.22 4.16 6.55
C LYS A 107 -16.73 3.27 5.41
N GLU A 108 -15.83 2.58 4.73
CA GLU A 108 -16.13 1.81 3.52
C GLU A 108 -16.57 0.37 3.80
N GLY A 109 -16.17 -0.20 4.94
CA GLY A 109 -16.51 -1.55 5.37
C GLY A 109 -15.96 -2.65 4.45
N PRO A 110 -14.67 -2.63 4.05
CA PRO A 110 -14.10 -3.71 3.26
C PRO A 110 -13.98 -4.98 4.09
N SER A 111 -14.11 -6.13 3.45
CA SER A 111 -13.84 -7.43 4.10
C SER A 111 -12.36 -7.82 3.95
N LEU A 112 -11.66 -7.23 2.99
CA LEU A 112 -10.25 -7.51 2.74
C LEU A 112 -9.52 -6.24 2.34
N ILE A 113 -8.34 -6.03 2.89
CA ILE A 113 -7.41 -4.98 2.48
C ILE A 113 -6.16 -5.66 1.93
N ILE A 114 -5.81 -5.36 0.68
CA ILE A 114 -4.62 -5.91 0.02
C ILE A 114 -3.64 -4.77 -0.22
N VAL A 115 -2.46 -4.85 0.37
CA VAL A 115 -1.42 -3.81 0.36
C VAL A 115 -0.13 -4.39 -0.20
N GLY A 116 0.65 -3.64 -0.94
CA GLY A 116 2.03 -4.03 -1.24
C GLY A 116 2.82 -4.24 0.06
N LYS A 117 3.68 -5.26 0.11
CA LYS A 117 4.45 -5.53 1.35
C LYS A 117 5.31 -4.35 1.77
N GLN A 118 5.81 -3.59 0.79
CA GLN A 118 6.70 -2.45 0.99
C GLN A 118 6.59 -1.48 -0.19
N ALA A 119 7.11 -0.28 -0.05
CA ALA A 119 7.29 0.67 -1.14
C ALA A 119 8.77 0.77 -1.50
N ILE A 120 9.09 0.90 -2.79
CA ILE A 120 10.47 0.89 -3.29
C ILE A 120 11.25 2.19 -2.98
N ASP A 121 10.59 3.20 -2.43
CA ASP A 121 11.19 4.49 -2.08
C ASP A 121 11.71 4.53 -0.63
N ASP A 122 11.02 3.88 0.30
CA ASP A 122 11.37 3.92 1.73
C ASP A 122 11.68 2.53 2.34
N ASP A 123 11.27 1.45 1.69
CA ASP A 123 11.45 0.07 2.14
C ASP A 123 10.99 -0.21 3.58
N SER A 124 10.09 0.61 4.12
CA SER A 124 9.71 0.55 5.53
C SER A 124 8.97 -0.73 5.92
N ASN A 125 8.20 -1.33 5.02
CA ASN A 125 7.44 -2.57 5.25
C ASN A 125 6.63 -2.59 6.56
N GLN A 126 5.92 -1.51 6.86
CA GLN A 126 5.25 -1.32 8.16
C GLN A 126 3.75 -1.06 8.04
N THR A 127 3.30 -0.41 6.97
CA THR A 127 1.93 0.12 6.85
C THR A 127 0.87 -0.96 7.00
N GLY A 128 1.01 -2.10 6.33
CA GLY A 128 0.03 -3.19 6.38
C GLY A 128 -0.11 -3.79 7.78
N GLN A 129 1.00 -4.05 8.45
CA GLN A 129 1.05 -4.62 9.80
C GLN A 129 0.46 -3.65 10.83
N MET A 130 0.81 -2.36 10.75
CA MET A 130 0.24 -1.32 11.59
C MET A 130 -1.27 -1.17 11.39
N LEU A 131 -1.71 -1.21 10.15
CA LEU A 131 -3.14 -1.15 9.80
C LEU A 131 -3.91 -2.32 10.42
N ALA A 132 -3.40 -3.54 10.27
CA ALA A 132 -4.02 -4.73 10.85
C ALA A 132 -4.14 -4.62 12.38
N ALA A 133 -3.07 -4.18 13.04
CA ALA A 133 -3.06 -3.96 14.49
C ALA A 133 -4.06 -2.89 14.92
N LEU A 134 -4.13 -1.76 14.21
CA LEU A 134 -5.06 -0.66 14.51
C LEU A 134 -6.54 -1.04 14.30
N LEU A 135 -6.82 -1.95 13.36
CA LEU A 135 -8.16 -2.48 13.09
C LEU A 135 -8.52 -3.65 14.02
N GLY A 136 -7.54 -4.30 14.66
CA GLY A 136 -7.73 -5.56 15.39
C GLY A 136 -8.06 -6.72 14.46
N TRP A 137 -7.64 -6.66 13.18
CA TRP A 137 -7.89 -7.69 12.16
C TRP A 137 -6.74 -8.67 12.07
N GLY A 138 -7.06 -9.88 11.60
CA GLY A 138 -6.04 -10.86 11.23
C GLY A 138 -5.19 -10.35 10.05
N GLN A 139 -3.93 -10.81 9.97
CA GLN A 139 -3.02 -10.43 8.90
C GLN A 139 -2.25 -11.61 8.34
N ALA A 140 -1.91 -11.54 7.05
CA ALA A 140 -0.93 -12.38 6.40
C ALA A 140 0.05 -11.50 5.62
N THR A 141 1.36 -11.68 5.87
CA THR A 141 2.41 -10.83 5.28
C THR A 141 3.27 -11.61 4.30
N PHE A 142 3.85 -10.93 3.31
CA PHE A 142 4.73 -11.52 2.28
C PHE A 142 4.05 -12.64 1.47
N VAL A 143 2.77 -12.41 1.12
CA VAL A 143 1.94 -13.46 0.53
C VAL A 143 2.25 -13.67 -0.93
N SER A 144 2.48 -14.92 -1.31
CA SER A 144 2.76 -15.38 -2.67
C SER A 144 1.63 -16.23 -3.30
N ASP A 145 0.60 -16.62 -2.50
CA ASP A 145 -0.64 -17.23 -3.00
C ASP A 145 -1.81 -16.91 -2.08
N ILE A 146 -2.99 -16.67 -2.66
CA ILE A 146 -4.22 -16.32 -1.94
C ILE A 146 -5.39 -17.12 -2.47
N GLN A 147 -6.10 -17.80 -1.56
CA GLN A 147 -7.36 -18.47 -1.82
C GLN A 147 -8.40 -18.02 -0.80
N VAL A 148 -9.56 -17.55 -1.27
CA VAL A 148 -10.65 -17.13 -0.40
C VAL A 148 -11.68 -18.24 -0.33
N GLU A 149 -11.93 -18.75 0.88
CA GLU A 149 -12.85 -19.84 1.15
C GLU A 149 -13.87 -19.41 2.23
N GLY A 150 -15.07 -19.02 1.79
CA GLY A 150 -16.11 -18.53 2.69
C GLY A 150 -15.67 -17.28 3.49
N GLU A 151 -15.59 -17.40 4.80
CA GLU A 151 -15.17 -16.30 5.71
C GLU A 151 -13.66 -16.32 6.03
N GLN A 152 -12.87 -17.07 5.30
CA GLN A 152 -11.43 -17.21 5.55
C GLN A 152 -10.62 -16.99 4.28
N VAL A 153 -9.40 -16.51 4.47
CA VAL A 153 -8.37 -16.41 3.44
C VAL A 153 -7.26 -17.37 3.79
N LYS A 154 -7.02 -18.35 2.93
CA LYS A 154 -5.80 -19.14 2.91
C LYS A 154 -4.72 -18.37 2.20
N ALA A 155 -3.64 -18.04 2.90
CA ALA A 155 -2.52 -17.28 2.37
C ALA A 155 -1.24 -18.08 2.51
N THR A 156 -0.55 -18.32 1.40
CA THR A 156 0.81 -18.87 1.41
C THR A 156 1.79 -17.71 1.38
N ARG A 157 2.71 -17.69 2.30
CA ARG A 157 3.67 -16.62 2.53
C ARG A 157 5.10 -17.12 2.46
N GLU A 158 5.99 -16.23 2.05
CA GLU A 158 7.43 -16.46 2.05
C GLU A 158 8.00 -16.22 3.46
N VAL A 159 8.73 -17.18 3.97
CA VAL A 159 9.47 -17.10 5.25
C VAL A 159 10.88 -17.62 5.04
N ASP A 160 11.81 -17.31 5.97
CA ASP A 160 13.22 -17.69 5.82
C ASP A 160 13.43 -19.21 5.62
N GLY A 161 12.56 -20.03 6.22
CA GLY A 161 12.60 -21.50 6.10
C GLY A 161 11.89 -22.08 4.87
N GLY A 162 11.25 -21.26 4.03
CA GLY A 162 10.47 -21.71 2.87
C GLY A 162 9.09 -21.07 2.76
N LEU A 163 8.07 -21.89 2.50
CA LEU A 163 6.68 -21.43 2.37
C LEU A 163 5.86 -21.86 3.59
N GLU A 164 5.05 -20.95 4.10
CA GLU A 164 4.09 -21.20 5.17
C GLU A 164 2.67 -20.87 4.68
N THR A 165 1.74 -21.79 4.83
CA THR A 165 0.33 -21.54 4.53
C THR A 165 -0.44 -21.34 5.83
N ILE A 166 -1.07 -20.18 5.95
CA ILE A 166 -1.90 -19.81 7.11
C ILE A 166 -3.33 -19.53 6.66
N SER A 167 -4.28 -19.75 7.58
CA SER A 167 -5.69 -19.36 7.38
C SER A 167 -6.00 -18.17 8.27
N VAL A 168 -6.54 -17.11 7.68
CA VAL A 168 -6.89 -15.85 8.36
C VAL A 168 -8.38 -15.60 8.19
N LYS A 169 -9.07 -15.35 9.30
CA LYS A 169 -10.51 -15.01 9.26
C LYS A 169 -10.71 -13.60 8.71
N LEU A 170 -11.71 -13.42 7.85
CA LEU A 170 -12.16 -12.11 7.41
C LEU A 170 -12.92 -11.36 8.54
N PRO A 171 -12.82 -10.02 8.66
CA PRO A 171 -12.02 -9.16 7.80
C PRO A 171 -10.51 -9.28 8.09
N ALA A 172 -9.68 -9.06 7.05
CA ALA A 172 -8.23 -9.27 7.15
C ALA A 172 -7.43 -8.25 6.33
N VAL A 173 -6.14 -8.11 6.70
CA VAL A 173 -5.15 -7.34 5.93
C VAL A 173 -4.10 -8.31 5.38
N ILE A 174 -3.81 -8.19 4.09
CA ILE A 174 -2.82 -9.00 3.40
C ILE A 174 -1.75 -8.10 2.78
N THR A 175 -0.48 -8.44 2.97
CA THR A 175 0.60 -7.77 2.26
C THR A 175 1.18 -8.69 1.19
N THR A 176 1.30 -8.16 -0.04
CA THR A 176 1.64 -8.96 -1.23
C THR A 176 3.12 -8.94 -1.56
N ASP A 177 3.66 -10.10 -1.90
CA ASP A 177 4.98 -10.26 -2.50
C ASP A 177 4.90 -10.20 -4.04
N LEU A 178 6.01 -9.88 -4.71
CA LEU A 178 6.09 -9.84 -6.18
C LEU A 178 5.80 -11.20 -6.84
N ARG A 179 5.94 -12.29 -6.12
CA ARG A 179 5.70 -13.66 -6.63
C ARG A 179 4.25 -14.05 -6.70
N LEU A 180 3.33 -13.23 -6.12
CA LEU A 180 1.91 -13.55 -6.06
C LEU A 180 1.27 -13.64 -7.44
N ASN A 181 1.61 -12.72 -8.33
CA ASN A 181 1.07 -12.67 -9.68
C ASN A 181 1.92 -11.78 -10.60
N GLU A 182 1.56 -11.75 -11.86
CA GLU A 182 2.09 -10.80 -12.85
C GLU A 182 0.97 -9.79 -13.18
N PRO A 183 1.19 -8.49 -12.95
CA PRO A 183 0.20 -7.46 -13.22
C PRO A 183 -0.11 -7.33 -14.71
N ARG A 184 -1.39 -7.17 -15.02
CA ARG A 184 -1.84 -6.92 -16.40
C ARG A 184 -1.52 -5.50 -16.85
N TYR A 185 -1.29 -5.34 -18.13
CA TYR A 185 -1.23 -4.02 -18.76
C TYR A 185 -2.64 -3.48 -19.02
N ALA A 186 -2.86 -2.20 -18.69
CA ALA A 186 -4.11 -1.53 -19.01
C ALA A 186 -4.24 -1.32 -20.52
N SER A 187 -5.34 -1.78 -21.12
CA SER A 187 -5.63 -1.54 -22.53
C SER A 187 -6.07 -0.09 -22.78
N LEU A 188 -5.86 0.43 -24.00
CA LEU A 188 -6.31 1.77 -24.36
C LEU A 188 -7.81 2.02 -24.07
N PRO A 189 -8.74 1.10 -24.40
CA PRO A 189 -10.15 1.27 -24.02
C PRO A 189 -10.36 1.38 -22.52
N ASN A 190 -9.62 0.62 -21.70
CA ASN A 190 -9.73 0.67 -20.25
C ASN A 190 -9.17 1.98 -19.67
N ILE A 191 -8.09 2.52 -20.24
CA ILE A 191 -7.56 3.83 -19.88
C ILE A 191 -8.61 4.92 -20.15
N MET A 192 -9.30 4.87 -21.31
CA MET A 192 -10.36 5.81 -21.63
C MET A 192 -11.56 5.69 -20.69
N LYS A 193 -11.97 4.49 -20.33
CA LYS A 193 -13.02 4.24 -19.33
C LYS A 193 -12.61 4.74 -17.94
N ALA A 194 -11.37 4.52 -17.53
CA ALA A 194 -10.84 4.94 -16.24
C ALA A 194 -10.93 6.45 -16.01
N LYS A 195 -10.80 7.27 -17.07
CA LYS A 195 -10.98 8.73 -16.98
C LYS A 195 -12.36 9.15 -16.49
N LYS A 196 -13.39 8.32 -16.70
CA LYS A 196 -14.78 8.59 -16.31
C LYS A 196 -15.17 7.97 -14.96
N LYS A 197 -14.36 7.04 -14.43
CA LYS A 197 -14.64 6.41 -13.13
C LYS A 197 -14.49 7.44 -12.00
N PRO A 198 -15.33 7.36 -10.95
CA PRO A 198 -15.30 8.31 -9.85
C PRO A 198 -14.00 8.19 -9.04
N ILE A 199 -13.49 9.33 -8.62
CA ILE A 199 -12.47 9.47 -7.58
C ILE A 199 -13.01 10.45 -6.56
N ASP A 200 -13.30 9.95 -5.38
CA ASP A 200 -13.69 10.78 -4.25
C ASP A 200 -12.44 11.40 -3.64
N GLN A 201 -12.50 12.68 -3.29
CA GLN A 201 -11.40 13.36 -2.64
C GLN A 201 -11.78 13.69 -1.20
N THR A 202 -10.85 13.46 -0.29
CA THR A 202 -10.96 13.79 1.14
C THR A 202 -9.59 14.24 1.65
N SER A 203 -9.51 14.57 2.93
CA SER A 203 -8.26 14.98 3.58
C SER A 203 -8.07 14.24 4.91
N PRO A 204 -6.85 14.16 5.47
CA PRO A 204 -6.63 13.59 6.80
C PRO A 204 -7.49 14.27 7.87
N ALA A 205 -7.66 15.59 7.79
CA ALA A 205 -8.47 16.37 8.73
C ALA A 205 -9.96 15.98 8.70
N GLU A 206 -10.52 15.76 7.50
CA GLU A 206 -11.91 15.28 7.34
C GLU A 206 -12.11 13.86 7.87
N LEU A 207 -11.03 13.06 7.93
CA LEU A 207 -11.03 11.73 8.52
C LEU A 207 -10.69 11.75 10.02
N GLY A 208 -10.46 12.94 10.61
CA GLY A 208 -10.09 13.07 12.02
C GLY A 208 -8.69 12.53 12.36
N VAL A 209 -7.80 12.47 11.37
CA VAL A 209 -6.43 11.98 11.55
C VAL A 209 -5.45 13.13 11.49
N ASP A 210 -4.57 13.22 12.48
CA ASP A 210 -3.41 14.11 12.44
C ASP A 210 -2.28 13.44 11.63
N PRO A 211 -1.91 13.97 10.45
CA PRO A 211 -0.85 13.39 9.63
C PRO A 211 0.56 13.60 10.21
N SER A 212 0.73 14.50 11.19
CA SER A 212 2.00 14.71 11.88
C SER A 212 2.36 13.61 12.87
N CYS A 213 1.57 12.54 12.93
CA CYS A 213 1.87 11.32 13.70
C CYS A 213 3.12 10.62 13.14
N LEU A 214 4.25 11.22 13.30
CA LEU A 214 5.53 10.61 12.99
C LEU A 214 5.82 9.49 13.99
N LEU A 215 6.42 8.40 13.52
CA LEU A 215 7.06 7.41 14.36
C LEU A 215 8.37 7.99 14.94
N TYR A 216 8.29 9.21 15.47
CA TYR A 216 9.45 9.75 16.17
C TYR A 216 9.54 9.02 17.52
N THR A 217 10.37 8.01 17.53
CA THR A 217 10.92 7.53 18.77
C THR A 217 12.06 8.50 19.15
N SER A 218 11.98 9.07 20.34
CA SER A 218 13.16 9.65 20.98
C SER A 218 14.35 8.72 20.76
N PRO A 219 15.51 9.21 20.28
CA PRO A 219 16.64 8.32 20.05
C PRO A 219 16.91 7.51 21.30
N SER A 220 17.01 6.20 21.15
CA SER A 220 17.29 5.34 22.30
C SER A 220 18.68 5.68 22.84
N PRO A 221 18.97 5.43 24.11
CA PRO A 221 20.34 5.59 24.63
C PRO A 221 21.39 4.83 23.79
N ARG A 222 20.97 3.81 23.04
CA ARG A 222 21.85 3.10 22.10
C ARG A 222 22.14 3.91 20.83
N ASP A 223 21.22 4.75 20.37
CA ASP A 223 21.40 5.59 19.17
C ASP A 223 22.24 6.83 19.49
N LEU A 224 22.23 7.28 20.76
CA LEU A 224 23.06 8.36 21.26
C LEU A 224 24.47 7.90 21.66
N SER A 225 24.65 6.63 21.98
CA SER A 225 25.97 6.06 22.10
C SER A 225 26.44 5.75 20.68
N THR A 226 27.40 6.52 20.16
CA THR A 226 28.32 5.95 19.19
C THR A 226 28.81 4.66 19.84
N SER A 227 28.22 3.52 19.49
CA SER A 227 28.65 2.25 20.00
C SER A 227 30.05 2.02 19.46
N ARG A 228 31.05 2.45 20.20
CA ARG A 228 32.34 1.87 20.11
C ARG A 228 32.16 0.43 20.54
N MET A 229 31.96 -0.46 19.58
CA MET A 229 32.23 -1.87 19.86
C MET A 229 33.62 -1.92 20.49
N PRO A 230 33.78 -2.49 21.68
CA PRO A 230 35.12 -2.73 22.19
C PRO A 230 35.82 -3.60 21.14
N SER A 231 36.91 -3.07 20.56
CA SER A 231 37.79 -3.89 19.76
C SER A 231 38.19 -5.06 20.65
N SER A 232 37.72 -6.24 20.31
CA SER A 232 38.23 -7.48 20.90
C SER A 232 39.73 -7.54 20.56
N ALA A 233 40.57 -7.33 21.57
CA ALA A 233 41.95 -7.68 21.55
C ALA A 233 42.10 -9.21 21.53
#